data_9a74b73cda432d4b10fd277c25af0642
#
_entry.id   9a74b73cda432d4b10fd277c25af0642
#
_cell.length_a   1.000
_cell.length_b   1.000
_cell.length_c   1.000
_cell.angle_alpha   90.00
_cell.angle_beta   90.00
_cell.angle_gamma   90.00
#
_symmetry.space_group_name_H-M   'P 1'
#
loop_
_entity.id
_entity.type
_entity.pdbx_description
1 polymer ?
#
loop_
_entity_poly.entity_id
_entity_poly.type
_entity_poly.pdbx_seq_one_letter_code
_entity_poly.pdbx_strand_id
1 'polypeptide(L)'
;MRKLSLLAAVFVILFVASLASAQQGDAYFGFGTLTSPGAAGCNFISDSCPEKGGLYPNIGADVIFHRRLGFGFDVDWRGSQGAYGGSGGQPFRPILVDFNGVYQPRLGKKFGLDLSAGVGFQSTRFYSGQYTCNFFSCTNYTSTNHFLIDVGGGLRYYVWHHVFVRPEAHYYFVNNNTADFTSNNVLRLGASIGYTIGPE
;
A
#
# COMPACT_ATOMS: atom_id res chain seq x y z
N MET A 1 -21.43 -19.85 6.44
CA MET A 1 -21.71 -18.56 5.77
C MET A 1 -22.36 -17.52 6.70
N ARG A 2 -23.39 -17.84 7.50
CA ARG A 2 -24.04 -16.89 8.43
C ARG A 2 -23.10 -16.23 9.49
N LYS A 3 -22.10 -16.94 10.00
CA LYS A 3 -21.14 -16.39 11.00
C LYS A 3 -20.17 -15.36 10.39
N LEU A 4 -19.81 -15.55 9.11
CA LEU A 4 -18.92 -14.63 8.40
C LEU A 4 -19.63 -13.31 8.06
N SER A 5 -20.93 -13.37 7.69
CA SER A 5 -21.73 -12.17 7.42
C SER A 5 -22.03 -11.37 8.70
N LEU A 6 -22.18 -12.03 9.86
CA LEU A 6 -22.33 -11.36 11.14
C LEU A 6 -21.05 -10.64 11.56
N LEU A 7 -19.89 -11.28 11.39
CA LEU A 7 -18.58 -10.65 11.65
C LEU A 7 -18.34 -9.45 10.73
N ALA A 8 -18.64 -9.56 9.44
CA ALA A 8 -18.54 -8.46 8.49
C ALA A 8 -19.49 -7.30 8.85
N ALA A 9 -20.74 -7.60 9.25
CA ALA A 9 -21.69 -6.59 9.68
C ALA A 9 -21.25 -5.87 10.97
N VAL A 10 -20.72 -6.60 11.96
CA VAL A 10 -20.17 -6.00 13.19
C VAL A 10 -18.95 -5.12 12.86
N PHE A 11 -18.08 -5.57 11.95
CA PHE A 11 -16.92 -4.77 11.53
C PHE A 11 -17.35 -3.48 10.84
N VAL A 12 -18.35 -3.54 9.95
CA VAL A 12 -18.92 -2.34 9.29
C VAL A 12 -19.57 -1.41 10.30
N ILE A 13 -20.32 -1.93 11.28
CA ILE A 13 -20.95 -1.11 12.33
C ILE A 13 -19.91 -0.44 13.22
N LEU A 14 -18.85 -1.15 13.61
CA LEU A 14 -17.75 -0.57 14.40
C LEU A 14 -16.99 0.48 13.60
N PHE A 15 -16.82 0.28 12.31
CA PHE A 15 -16.17 1.24 11.42
C PHE A 15 -17.00 2.51 11.25
N VAL A 16 -18.31 2.37 11.05
CA VAL A 16 -19.25 3.50 10.95
C VAL A 16 -19.40 4.24 12.28
N ALA A 17 -19.39 3.53 13.41
CA ALA A 17 -19.44 4.15 14.74
C ALA A 17 -18.17 4.96 15.07
N SER A 18 -16.99 4.51 14.60
CA SER A 18 -15.74 5.26 14.75
C SER A 18 -15.70 6.52 13.87
N LEU A 19 -16.34 6.49 12.70
CA LEU A 19 -16.49 7.68 11.85
C LEU A 19 -17.38 8.76 12.51
N ALA A 20 -18.37 8.37 13.31
CA ALA A 20 -19.25 9.31 14.00
C ALA A 20 -18.53 10.12 15.11
N SER A 21 -17.43 9.62 15.65
CA SER A 21 -16.57 10.33 16.61
C SER A 21 -15.26 10.85 15.99
N ALA A 22 -15.04 10.63 14.69
CA ALA A 22 -13.87 11.13 14.00
C ALA A 22 -13.95 12.66 13.86
N GLN A 23 -12.85 13.31 14.19
CA GLN A 23 -12.73 14.76 13.98
C GLN A 23 -12.46 15.08 12.50
N GLN A 24 -11.85 14.16 11.76
CA GLN A 24 -11.50 14.33 10.36
C GLN A 24 -11.43 12.96 9.69
N GLY A 25 -11.86 12.88 8.44
CA GLY A 25 -11.66 11.75 7.56
C GLY A 25 -10.99 12.21 6.27
N ASP A 26 -10.02 11.45 5.78
CA ASP A 26 -9.36 11.73 4.52
C ASP A 26 -9.55 10.54 3.59
N ALA A 27 -9.75 10.84 2.30
CA ALA A 27 -9.69 9.84 1.24
C ALA A 27 -8.75 10.35 0.16
N TYR A 28 -7.91 9.47 -0.38
CA TYR A 28 -6.91 9.87 -1.34
C TYR A 28 -6.65 8.79 -2.38
N PHE A 29 -6.14 9.25 -3.50
CA PHE A 29 -5.69 8.44 -4.62
C PHE A 29 -4.38 9.02 -5.14
N GLY A 30 -3.46 8.15 -5.53
CA GLY A 30 -2.15 8.60 -5.99
C GLY A 30 -1.44 7.60 -6.89
N PHE A 31 -0.19 7.94 -7.16
CA PHE A 31 0.73 7.13 -7.93
C PHE A 31 2.12 7.18 -7.31
N GLY A 32 2.82 6.08 -7.41
CA GLY A 32 4.20 5.98 -6.96
C GLY A 32 5.02 5.04 -7.82
N THR A 33 6.24 4.86 -7.40
CA THR A 33 7.17 3.86 -7.95
C THR A 33 7.91 3.20 -6.80
N LEU A 34 8.31 1.94 -6.98
CA LEU A 34 9.11 1.21 -6.00
C LEU A 34 10.58 1.21 -6.36
N THR A 35 11.40 1.17 -5.31
CA THR A 35 12.83 0.87 -5.39
C THR A 35 13.22 0.00 -4.19
N SER A 36 14.26 -0.81 -4.33
CA SER A 36 14.75 -1.67 -3.24
C SER A 36 16.13 -1.20 -2.81
N PRO A 37 16.22 -0.33 -1.78
CA PRO A 37 17.50 0.17 -1.29
C PRO A 37 18.41 -0.96 -0.81
N GLY A 38 19.69 -0.91 -1.20
CA GLY A 38 20.68 -1.92 -0.79
C GLY A 38 20.51 -3.29 -1.43
N ALA A 39 19.57 -3.46 -2.35
CA ALA A 39 19.41 -4.73 -3.06
C ALA A 39 20.61 -5.00 -3.96
N ALA A 40 21.06 -6.25 -3.97
CA ALA A 40 21.95 -6.75 -5.02
C ALA A 40 21.27 -6.65 -6.39
N GLY A 41 22.05 -6.62 -7.47
CA GLY A 41 21.51 -6.74 -8.83
C GLY A 41 20.78 -8.07 -9.02
N CYS A 42 20.28 -8.29 -10.25
CA CYS A 42 19.66 -9.58 -10.57
C CYS A 42 20.66 -10.72 -10.36
N ASN A 43 20.24 -11.75 -9.66
CA ASN A 43 21.01 -12.98 -9.51
C ASN A 43 20.58 -13.96 -10.60
N PHE A 44 21.42 -14.14 -11.60
CA PHE A 44 21.15 -15.03 -12.73
C PHE A 44 21.20 -16.54 -12.38
N ILE A 45 21.71 -16.90 -11.19
CA ILE A 45 21.74 -18.29 -10.74
C ILE A 45 20.41 -18.66 -10.08
N SER A 46 19.84 -17.77 -9.26
CA SER A 46 18.54 -17.96 -8.59
C SER A 46 17.37 -17.31 -9.33
N ASP A 47 17.65 -16.72 -10.49
CA ASP A 47 16.68 -15.99 -11.33
C ASP A 47 15.90 -14.86 -10.58
N SER A 48 16.44 -14.39 -9.46
CA SER A 48 15.82 -13.36 -8.64
C SER A 48 16.38 -11.97 -8.93
N CYS A 49 15.51 -10.98 -8.99
CA CYS A 49 15.83 -9.56 -9.20
C CYS A 49 15.28 -8.69 -8.06
N PRO A 50 15.81 -7.47 -7.87
CA PRO A 50 15.22 -6.55 -6.91
C PRO A 50 13.81 -6.13 -7.34
N GLU A 51 12.92 -5.97 -6.38
CA GLU A 51 11.61 -5.38 -6.61
C GLU A 51 11.75 -3.88 -6.85
N LYS A 52 11.72 -3.47 -8.10
CA LYS A 52 11.91 -2.06 -8.48
C LYS A 52 11.17 -1.66 -9.75
N GLY A 53 10.93 -0.34 -9.84
CA GLY A 53 10.29 0.29 -10.99
C GLY A 53 8.81 -0.05 -11.14
N GLY A 54 8.21 0.49 -12.16
CA GLY A 54 6.78 0.39 -12.44
C GLY A 54 5.98 1.55 -11.85
N LEU A 55 4.78 1.72 -12.38
CA LEU A 55 3.80 2.65 -11.85
C LEU A 55 2.93 1.91 -10.84
N TYR A 56 2.82 2.47 -9.65
CA TYR A 56 1.98 1.97 -8.56
C TYR A 56 0.88 2.97 -8.26
N PRO A 57 -0.33 2.77 -8.82
CA PRO A 57 -1.51 3.42 -8.29
C PRO A 57 -1.71 3.04 -6.83
N ASN A 58 -2.22 3.98 -6.03
CA ASN A 58 -2.65 3.71 -4.67
C ASN A 58 -3.98 4.36 -4.37
N ILE A 59 -4.71 3.77 -3.45
CA ILE A 59 -5.87 4.35 -2.79
C ILE A 59 -5.72 4.17 -1.30
N GLY A 60 -6.18 5.15 -0.54
CA GLY A 60 -6.17 5.05 0.90
C GLY A 60 -7.18 5.96 1.56
N ALA A 61 -7.37 5.74 2.85
CA ALA A 61 -8.23 6.53 3.69
C ALA A 61 -7.68 6.59 5.12
N ASP A 62 -7.77 7.77 5.73
CA ASP A 62 -7.39 8.00 7.12
C ASP A 62 -8.60 8.47 7.94
N VAL A 63 -8.68 8.04 9.18
CA VAL A 63 -9.67 8.48 10.14
C VAL A 63 -8.95 9.04 11.36
N ILE A 64 -9.10 10.34 11.59
CA ILE A 64 -8.44 11.06 12.68
C ILE A 64 -9.46 11.30 13.78
N PHE A 65 -9.20 10.82 14.98
CA PHE A 65 -10.16 10.84 16.09
C PHE A 65 -9.68 11.61 17.33
N HIS A 66 -8.37 11.74 17.57
CA HIS A 66 -7.89 12.43 18.77
C HIS A 66 -6.57 13.16 18.49
N ARG A 67 -6.55 14.49 18.75
CA ARG A 67 -5.34 15.33 18.70
C ARG A 67 -4.43 15.05 17.48
N ARG A 68 -5.04 14.81 16.31
CA ARG A 68 -4.35 14.50 15.05
C ARG A 68 -3.77 13.09 14.95
N LEU A 69 -4.13 12.22 15.88
CA LEU A 69 -3.85 10.79 15.81
C LEU A 69 -5.03 10.06 15.18
N GLY A 70 -4.75 9.06 14.38
CA GLY A 70 -5.75 8.30 13.67
C GLY A 70 -5.26 6.94 13.21
N PHE A 71 -6.09 6.31 12.42
CA PHE A 71 -5.78 5.09 11.69
C PHE A 71 -5.94 5.32 10.20
N GLY A 72 -5.05 4.71 9.44
CA GLY A 72 -5.05 4.71 7.98
C GLY A 72 -5.09 3.30 7.40
N PHE A 73 -5.54 3.25 6.18
CA PHE A 73 -5.54 2.05 5.35
C PHE A 73 -5.09 2.43 3.95
N ASP A 74 -4.09 1.71 3.43
CA ASP A 74 -3.54 1.91 2.10
C ASP A 74 -3.53 0.62 1.30
N VAL A 75 -3.77 0.77 0.00
CA VAL A 75 -3.59 -0.30 -1.00
C VAL A 75 -2.81 0.26 -2.17
N ASP A 76 -1.66 -0.32 -2.42
CA ASP A 76 -0.80 -0.06 -3.56
C ASP A 76 -0.77 -1.28 -4.48
N TRP A 77 -0.84 -1.08 -5.77
CA TRP A 77 -0.68 -2.19 -6.71
C TRP A 77 0.12 -1.78 -7.93
N ARG A 78 0.89 -2.69 -8.47
CA ARG A 78 1.58 -2.42 -9.72
C ARG A 78 0.59 -2.35 -10.88
N GLY A 79 0.55 -1.24 -11.60
CA GLY A 79 -0.41 -1.00 -12.68
C GLY A 79 -0.21 -1.92 -13.89
N SER A 80 1.06 -2.23 -14.23
CA SER A 80 1.43 -3.16 -15.29
C SER A 80 2.28 -4.31 -14.75
N GLN A 81 2.32 -5.43 -15.43
CA GLN A 81 3.22 -6.52 -15.09
C GLN A 81 4.67 -6.09 -15.24
N GLY A 82 5.52 -6.45 -14.27
CA GLY A 82 6.95 -6.31 -14.36
C GLY A 82 7.59 -7.60 -14.88
N ALA A 83 8.79 -7.52 -15.40
CA ALA A 83 9.61 -8.70 -15.71
C ALA A 83 10.40 -9.10 -14.46
N TYR A 84 10.30 -10.37 -14.06
CA TYR A 84 11.04 -10.99 -12.96
C TYR A 84 12.07 -11.94 -13.58
N GLY A 85 13.33 -11.84 -13.17
CA GLY A 85 14.38 -12.73 -13.68
C GLY A 85 14.78 -12.49 -15.13
N GLY A 86 15.66 -11.57 -15.44
CA GLY A 86 16.35 -11.44 -16.73
C GLY A 86 15.47 -11.19 -17.96
N SER A 87 16.03 -11.40 -19.15
CA SER A 87 15.44 -11.06 -20.45
C SER A 87 14.34 -12.01 -20.97
N GLY A 88 13.95 -13.00 -20.22
CA GLY A 88 12.83 -13.89 -20.50
C GLY A 88 11.92 -14.06 -19.30
N GLY A 89 12.05 -13.13 -18.35
CA GLY A 89 11.56 -13.25 -17.01
C GLY A 89 10.06 -13.35 -16.87
N GLN A 90 9.65 -14.15 -15.91
CA GLN A 90 8.27 -14.37 -15.52
C GLN A 90 7.59 -13.03 -15.19
N PRO A 91 6.43 -12.71 -15.77
CA PRO A 91 5.73 -11.50 -15.40
C PRO A 91 5.26 -11.55 -13.94
N PHE A 92 5.42 -10.45 -13.20
CA PHE A 92 4.97 -10.37 -11.82
C PHE A 92 4.19 -9.09 -11.53
N ARG A 93 3.36 -9.13 -10.50
CA ARG A 93 2.53 -7.99 -10.07
C ARG A 93 2.33 -8.04 -8.56
N PRO A 94 3.04 -7.20 -7.79
CA PRO A 94 2.85 -7.07 -6.36
C PRO A 94 1.67 -6.16 -6.04
N ILE A 95 1.03 -6.46 -4.93
CA ILE A 95 -0.02 -5.67 -4.27
C ILE A 95 0.42 -5.56 -2.81
N LEU A 96 0.50 -4.34 -2.29
CA LEU A 96 0.79 -4.05 -0.89
C LEU A 96 -0.50 -3.55 -0.24
N VAL A 97 -0.77 -4.04 0.93
CA VAL A 97 -1.93 -3.62 1.74
C VAL A 97 -1.43 -3.40 3.15
N ASP A 98 -1.67 -2.23 3.71
CA ASP A 98 -1.23 -1.89 5.05
C ASP A 98 -2.28 -1.15 5.87
N PHE A 99 -2.16 -1.28 7.19
CA PHE A 99 -2.96 -0.62 8.21
C PHE A 99 -2.02 0.16 9.11
N ASN A 100 -2.22 1.45 9.19
CA ASN A 100 -1.29 2.38 9.79
C ASN A 100 -1.91 3.13 10.96
N GLY A 101 -1.11 3.34 12.02
CA GLY A 101 -1.31 4.47 12.91
C GLY A 101 -0.82 5.72 12.21
N VAL A 102 -1.64 6.78 12.21
CA VAL A 102 -1.36 8.02 11.48
C VAL A 102 -1.30 9.19 12.45
N TYR A 103 -0.31 10.07 12.26
CA TYR A 103 -0.19 11.32 12.97
C TYR A 103 -0.09 12.49 12.00
N GLN A 104 -1.04 13.42 12.06
CA GLN A 104 -1.21 14.50 11.08
C GLN A 104 -1.10 15.89 11.72
N PRO A 105 0.12 16.35 12.12
CA PRO A 105 0.30 17.68 12.62
C PRO A 105 0.17 18.74 11.52
N ARG A 106 -0.56 19.82 11.81
CA ARG A 106 -0.62 20.99 10.95
C ARG A 106 0.62 21.84 11.16
N LEU A 107 1.32 22.19 10.09
CA LEU A 107 2.48 23.10 10.11
C LEU A 107 2.09 24.55 9.83
N GLY A 108 0.86 24.79 9.39
CA GLY A 108 0.32 26.10 9.05
C GLY A 108 -1.08 26.01 8.44
N LYS A 109 -1.54 27.11 7.85
CA LYS A 109 -2.88 27.18 7.24
C LYS A 109 -3.03 26.28 6.01
N LYS A 110 -1.93 26.10 5.25
CA LYS A 110 -1.93 25.34 3.99
C LYS A 110 -1.05 24.10 4.02
N PHE A 111 -0.25 23.92 5.07
CA PHE A 111 0.70 22.82 5.15
C PHE A 111 0.39 21.93 6.34
N GLY A 112 0.44 20.62 6.12
CA GLY A 112 0.39 19.57 7.13
C GLY A 112 1.46 18.54 6.87
N LEU A 113 1.86 17.84 7.90
CA LEU A 113 2.69 16.66 7.82
C LEU A 113 1.79 15.44 7.99
N ASP A 114 2.15 14.36 7.34
CA ASP A 114 1.56 13.05 7.50
C ASP A 114 2.65 12.09 7.90
N LEU A 115 2.52 11.44 9.03
CA LEU A 115 3.44 10.41 9.48
C LEU A 115 2.64 9.14 9.73
N SER A 116 3.10 8.04 9.18
CA SER A 116 2.44 6.74 9.31
C SER A 116 3.42 5.67 9.77
N ALA A 117 2.93 4.73 10.53
CA ALA A 117 3.64 3.51 10.85
C ALA A 117 2.63 2.39 11.06
N GLY A 118 2.90 1.23 10.50
CA GLY A 118 1.91 0.15 10.54
C GLY A 118 2.43 -1.20 10.12
N VAL A 119 1.45 -2.05 9.85
CA VAL A 119 1.68 -3.45 9.45
C VAL A 119 0.72 -3.83 8.34
N GLY A 120 1.14 -4.79 7.54
CA GLY A 120 0.31 -5.24 6.43
C GLY A 120 0.83 -6.51 5.79
N PHE A 121 0.54 -6.66 4.53
CA PHE A 121 1.05 -7.77 3.73
C PHE A 121 1.30 -7.35 2.29
N GLN A 122 2.31 -7.98 1.69
CA GLN A 122 2.56 -7.94 0.26
C GLN A 122 2.08 -9.24 -0.36
N SER A 123 1.26 -9.16 -1.40
CA SER A 123 0.83 -10.30 -2.21
C SER A 123 1.39 -10.15 -3.61
N THR A 124 2.34 -11.01 -3.99
CA THR A 124 2.95 -10.98 -5.32
C THR A 124 2.40 -12.09 -6.18
N ARG A 125 1.86 -11.75 -7.35
CA ARG A 125 1.42 -12.69 -8.37
C ARG A 125 2.50 -12.88 -9.40
N PHE A 126 2.90 -14.13 -9.60
CA PHE A 126 3.82 -14.56 -10.66
C PHE A 126 3.02 -15.26 -11.75
N TYR A 127 3.01 -14.69 -12.94
CA TYR A 127 2.20 -15.20 -14.03
C TYR A 127 2.97 -16.26 -14.82
N SER A 128 2.30 -17.34 -15.21
CA SER A 128 2.84 -18.37 -16.08
C SER A 128 2.13 -18.34 -17.44
N GLY A 129 2.79 -18.86 -18.48
CA GLY A 129 2.16 -19.03 -19.79
C GLY A 129 1.11 -20.16 -19.85
N GLN A 130 0.97 -20.94 -18.76
CA GLN A 130 0.06 -22.06 -18.66
C GLN A 130 -1.08 -21.78 -17.68
N TYR A 131 -2.28 -22.20 -18.02
CA TYR A 131 -3.43 -22.14 -17.13
C TYR A 131 -3.55 -23.41 -16.30
N THR A 132 -3.69 -23.24 -15.00
CA THR A 132 -4.11 -24.31 -14.08
C THR A 132 -5.58 -24.13 -13.79
N CYS A 133 -6.38 -25.12 -14.19
CA CYS A 133 -7.83 -25.09 -14.00
C CYS A 133 -8.24 -26.03 -12.86
N ASN A 134 -9.11 -25.55 -11.99
CA ASN A 134 -9.89 -26.35 -11.06
C ASN A 134 -11.37 -26.34 -11.48
N PHE A 135 -12.23 -27.01 -10.72
CA PHE A 135 -13.67 -27.15 -11.06
C PHE A 135 -14.42 -25.81 -11.18
N PHE A 136 -13.89 -24.72 -10.56
CA PHE A 136 -14.57 -23.42 -10.49
C PHE A 136 -13.86 -22.30 -11.23
N SER A 137 -12.56 -22.42 -11.49
CA SER A 137 -11.78 -21.33 -12.08
C SER A 137 -10.49 -21.84 -12.74
N CYS A 138 -10.03 -21.08 -13.76
CA CYS A 138 -8.70 -21.24 -14.33
C CYS A 138 -7.84 -20.03 -13.94
N THR A 139 -6.63 -20.28 -13.45
CA THR A 139 -5.65 -19.24 -13.12
C THR A 139 -4.35 -19.52 -13.84
N ASN A 140 -3.66 -18.46 -14.25
CA ASN A 140 -2.34 -18.53 -14.87
C ASN A 140 -1.27 -17.86 -13.99
N TYR A 141 -1.48 -17.81 -12.69
CA TYR A 141 -0.52 -17.23 -11.75
C TYR A 141 -0.44 -18.03 -10.46
N THR A 142 0.70 -17.93 -9.81
CA THR A 142 0.93 -18.36 -8.42
C THR A 142 1.10 -17.12 -7.57
N SER A 143 0.59 -17.12 -6.34
CA SER A 143 0.71 -15.98 -5.42
C SER A 143 1.58 -16.36 -4.23
N THR A 144 2.49 -15.47 -3.86
CA THR A 144 3.22 -15.49 -2.59
C THR A 144 2.72 -14.36 -1.71
N ASN A 145 2.67 -14.59 -0.40
CA ASN A 145 2.22 -13.59 0.56
C ASN A 145 3.25 -13.44 1.66
N HIS A 146 3.67 -12.20 1.90
CA HIS A 146 4.66 -11.85 2.90
C HIS A 146 4.09 -10.78 3.84
N PHE A 147 4.37 -10.93 5.13
CA PHE A 147 4.06 -9.90 6.12
C PHE A 147 4.98 -8.69 5.90
N LEU A 148 4.43 -7.47 6.07
CA LEU A 148 5.22 -6.25 5.98
C LEU A 148 5.02 -5.35 7.20
N ILE A 149 6.03 -4.54 7.46
CA ILE A 149 5.98 -3.40 8.37
C ILE A 149 6.20 -2.16 7.53
N ASP A 150 5.36 -1.16 7.70
CA ASP A 150 5.45 0.14 7.03
C ASP A 150 5.87 1.26 7.98
N VAL A 151 6.70 2.16 7.48
CA VAL A 151 6.95 3.49 8.06
C VAL A 151 6.94 4.48 6.91
N GLY A 152 6.05 5.44 6.98
CA GLY A 152 5.84 6.38 5.90
C GLY A 152 5.65 7.82 6.35
N GLY A 153 5.66 8.70 5.38
CA GLY A 153 5.33 10.10 5.62
C GLY A 153 5.18 10.90 4.34
N GLY A 154 4.43 11.98 4.45
CA GLY A 154 4.17 12.89 3.36
C GLY A 154 3.98 14.32 3.83
N LEU A 155 4.15 15.26 2.91
CA LEU A 155 3.88 16.67 3.14
C LEU A 155 2.55 17.02 2.45
N ARG A 156 1.54 17.37 3.24
CA ARG A 156 0.25 17.83 2.72
C ARG A 156 0.31 19.30 2.35
N TYR A 157 -0.10 19.60 1.16
CA TYR A 157 -0.34 20.97 0.72
C TYR A 157 -1.80 21.11 0.30
N TYR A 158 -2.57 21.90 1.05
CA TYR A 158 -3.97 22.20 0.75
C TYR A 158 -4.05 23.21 -0.37
N VAL A 159 -4.40 22.72 -1.56
CA VAL A 159 -4.58 23.55 -2.77
C VAL A 159 -5.89 24.32 -2.67
N TRP A 160 -6.92 23.69 -2.14
CA TRP A 160 -8.24 24.27 -1.97
C TRP A 160 -8.87 23.69 -0.69
N HIS A 161 -9.51 24.48 0.14
CA HIS A 161 -10.12 24.17 1.44
C HIS A 161 -9.91 22.71 1.94
N HIS A 162 -10.54 21.74 1.32
CA HIS A 162 -10.51 20.33 1.68
C HIS A 162 -9.67 19.45 0.74
N VAL A 163 -9.18 20.02 -0.39
CA VAL A 163 -8.39 19.27 -1.37
C VAL A 163 -6.92 19.48 -1.11
N PHE A 164 -6.19 18.39 -0.93
CA PHE A 164 -4.74 18.42 -0.74
C PHE A 164 -4.01 17.60 -1.79
N VAL A 165 -2.75 17.95 -2.04
CA VAL A 165 -1.75 17.13 -2.71
C VAL A 165 -0.69 16.72 -1.68
N ARG A 166 -0.19 15.49 -1.78
CA ARG A 166 0.73 14.90 -0.81
C ARG A 166 1.84 14.14 -1.55
N PRO A 167 3.04 14.73 -1.77
CA PRO A 167 4.22 13.93 -2.01
C PRO A 167 4.51 13.09 -0.76
N GLU A 168 4.83 11.81 -0.97
CA GLU A 168 4.94 10.82 0.10
C GLU A 168 6.04 9.82 -0.17
N ALA A 169 6.59 9.27 0.90
CA ALA A 169 7.57 8.20 0.89
C ALA A 169 7.20 7.17 1.95
N HIS A 170 7.16 5.89 1.57
CA HIS A 170 6.90 4.75 2.45
C HIS A 170 8.03 3.75 2.35
N TYR A 171 8.53 3.35 3.49
CA TYR A 171 9.54 2.31 3.60
C TYR A 171 8.89 1.06 4.19
N TYR A 172 8.89 0.01 3.39
CA TYR A 172 8.37 -1.30 3.74
C TYR A 172 9.51 -2.25 4.05
N PHE A 173 9.45 -2.88 5.22
CA PHE A 173 10.23 -4.07 5.51
C PHE A 173 9.33 -5.28 5.28
N VAL A 174 9.58 -6.01 4.21
CA VAL A 174 8.80 -7.18 3.81
C VAL A 174 9.51 -8.43 4.29
N ASN A 175 8.91 -9.12 5.27
CA ASN A 175 9.51 -10.30 5.85
C ASN A 175 9.61 -11.43 4.83
N ASN A 176 10.80 -12.05 4.73
CA ASN A 176 11.08 -13.15 3.80
C ASN A 176 10.89 -12.80 2.30
N ASN A 177 10.93 -11.51 1.93
CA ASN A 177 10.85 -11.08 0.53
C ASN A 177 12.04 -11.59 -0.30
N THR A 178 13.14 -11.94 0.36
CA THR A 178 14.31 -12.56 -0.30
C THR A 178 14.05 -13.96 -0.83
N ALA A 179 12.92 -14.58 -0.51
CA ALA A 179 12.48 -15.82 -1.17
C ALA A 179 12.06 -15.56 -2.64
N ASP A 180 11.53 -14.37 -2.90
CA ASP A 180 11.03 -13.97 -4.21
C ASP A 180 11.94 -12.94 -4.90
N PHE A 181 12.49 -11.99 -4.15
CA PHE A 181 13.31 -10.86 -4.62
C PHE A 181 14.68 -10.83 -3.94
N THR A 182 15.56 -9.92 -4.33
CA THR A 182 16.91 -9.82 -3.75
C THR A 182 17.00 -8.95 -2.50
N SER A 183 15.89 -8.42 -1.98
CA SER A 183 15.86 -7.56 -0.78
C SER A 183 14.55 -7.65 -0.04
N ASN A 184 14.63 -7.54 1.30
CA ASN A 184 13.47 -7.35 2.17
C ASN A 184 13.04 -5.87 2.27
N ASN A 185 13.86 -4.95 1.75
CA ASN A 185 13.64 -3.53 1.87
C ASN A 185 13.04 -2.99 0.58
N VAL A 186 11.91 -2.33 0.70
CA VAL A 186 11.19 -1.71 -0.42
C VAL A 186 10.88 -0.28 -0.03
N LEU A 187 11.26 0.67 -0.88
CA LEU A 187 10.95 2.09 -0.73
C LEU A 187 10.00 2.52 -1.85
N ARG A 188 8.85 3.02 -1.48
CA ARG A 188 7.89 3.65 -2.38
C ARG A 188 8.06 5.16 -2.32
N LEU A 189 8.17 5.78 -3.48
CA LEU A 189 8.12 7.24 -3.65
C LEU A 189 6.94 7.57 -4.52
N GLY A 190 6.09 8.50 -4.07
CA GLY A 190 4.85 8.80 -4.76
C GLY A 190 4.29 10.17 -4.48
N ALA A 191 3.13 10.41 -5.05
CA ALA A 191 2.31 11.57 -4.76
C ALA A 191 0.83 11.22 -4.87
N SER A 192 0.03 11.74 -3.96
CA SER A 192 -1.41 11.54 -3.92
C SER A 192 -2.17 12.88 -3.92
N ILE A 193 -3.40 12.84 -4.39
CA ILE A 193 -4.39 13.88 -4.23
C ILE A 193 -5.49 13.33 -3.34
N GLY A 194 -5.96 14.13 -2.39
CA GLY A 194 -6.97 13.68 -1.45
C GLY A 194 -7.96 14.78 -1.10
N TYR A 195 -9.00 14.35 -0.43
CA TYR A 195 -10.07 15.17 0.09
C TYR A 195 -10.27 14.91 1.58
N THR A 196 -10.30 15.99 2.35
CA THR A 196 -10.54 15.97 3.80
C THR A 196 -12.01 16.21 4.09
N ILE A 197 -12.63 15.36 4.89
CA ILE A 197 -14.00 15.48 5.40
C ILE A 197 -13.90 15.80 6.90
N GLY A 198 -14.59 16.83 7.35
CA GLY A 198 -14.62 17.24 8.75
C GLY A 198 -14.20 18.70 8.96
N PRO A 199 -14.24 19.18 10.19
CA PRO A 199 -13.84 20.54 10.53
C PRO A 199 -12.34 20.74 10.32
N GLU A 200 -11.98 21.90 9.79
CA GLU A 200 -10.59 22.35 9.63
C GLU A 200 -9.92 22.68 10.99
#